data_d9d3ddc174c73e44edea102eb1d2757f
#
_entry.id   d9d3ddc174c73e44edea102eb1d2757f
#
_cell.length_a   1.000
_cell.length_b   1.000
_cell.length_c   1.000
_cell.angle_alpha   90.00
_cell.angle_beta   90.00
_cell.angle_gamma   90.00
#
_symmetry.space_group_name_H-M   'P 1'
#
loop_
_entity.id
_entity.type
_entity.pdbx_description
1 polymer ?
#
loop_
_entity_poly.entity_id
_entity_poly.type
_entity_poly.pdbx_seq_one_letter_code
_entity_poly.pdbx_strand_id
1 'polypeptide(L)'
;MILRVLILLAITAHPALAQNMSAEDFDRYTRGKTLFYGQNGAAYGVERYLDRRRVVWSFLDGQCNDGVWYEDNGQICFVYDNNPDPQCWTFQQGPNGLIAQFENDPTATELYEAEDIGEEMLCYGPDVGV
;
A
#
# COMPACT_ATOMS: atom_id res chain seq x y z
N MET A 1 27.80 57.71 -6.48
CA MET A 1 26.50 57.08 -6.12
C MET A 1 26.45 55.72 -6.80
N ILE A 2 26.63 54.66 -6.05
CA ILE A 2 26.60 53.27 -6.60
C ILE A 2 25.22 52.72 -6.33
N LEU A 3 24.43 52.48 -7.38
CA LEU A 3 23.10 51.92 -7.31
C LEU A 3 23.22 50.39 -7.11
N ARG A 4 22.94 49.91 -5.90
CA ARG A 4 22.90 48.49 -5.62
C ARG A 4 21.53 47.93 -6.07
N VAL A 5 21.54 47.22 -7.20
CA VAL A 5 20.37 46.45 -7.66
C VAL A 5 20.28 45.16 -6.81
N LEU A 6 19.31 45.11 -5.94
CA LEU A 6 18.94 43.89 -5.21
C LEU A 6 18.10 43.02 -6.16
N ILE A 7 18.68 41.92 -6.66
CA ILE A 7 17.95 40.90 -7.39
C ILE A 7 17.26 40.02 -6.37
N LEU A 8 15.94 40.18 -6.21
CA LEU A 8 15.12 39.24 -5.43
C LEU A 8 14.95 37.97 -6.27
N LEU A 9 15.64 36.89 -5.85
CA LEU A 9 15.34 35.55 -6.37
C LEU A 9 13.99 35.11 -5.80
N ALA A 10 12.95 35.11 -6.61
CA ALA A 10 11.69 34.51 -6.26
C ALA A 10 11.84 32.97 -6.33
N ILE A 11 11.93 32.32 -5.18
CA ILE A 11 11.91 30.87 -5.08
C ILE A 11 10.47 30.42 -5.30
N THR A 12 10.15 29.95 -6.51
CA THR A 12 8.85 29.34 -6.80
C THR A 12 8.84 27.94 -6.20
N ALA A 13 8.17 27.77 -5.06
CA ALA A 13 7.90 26.46 -4.52
C ALA A 13 6.89 25.76 -5.42
N HIS A 14 7.35 24.78 -6.20
CA HIS A 14 6.46 23.92 -6.95
C HIS A 14 5.92 22.86 -5.98
N PRO A 15 4.60 22.59 -5.97
CA PRO A 15 4.06 21.48 -5.21
C PRO A 15 4.68 20.18 -5.74
N ALA A 16 5.38 19.44 -4.89
CA ALA A 16 5.87 18.13 -5.24
C ALA A 16 4.66 17.20 -5.39
N LEU A 17 4.41 16.72 -6.61
CA LEU A 17 3.42 15.67 -6.83
C LEU A 17 3.90 14.41 -6.11
N ALA A 18 3.02 13.78 -5.33
CA ALA A 18 3.31 12.51 -4.69
C ALA A 18 3.61 11.47 -5.78
N GLN A 19 4.79 10.85 -5.70
CA GLN A 19 5.21 9.83 -6.66
C GLN A 19 4.75 8.46 -6.20
N ASN A 20 4.40 7.60 -7.17
CA ASN A 20 4.18 6.19 -6.89
C ASN A 20 5.46 5.54 -6.38
N MET A 21 5.31 4.68 -5.38
CA MET A 21 6.43 3.96 -4.80
C MET A 21 7.01 2.98 -5.80
N SER A 22 8.34 2.92 -5.85
CA SER A 22 9.06 1.86 -6.55
C SER A 22 8.92 0.53 -5.82
N ALA A 23 9.22 -0.57 -6.49
CA ALA A 23 9.27 -1.89 -5.85
C ALA A 23 10.25 -1.93 -4.66
N GLU A 24 11.41 -1.28 -4.79
CA GLU A 24 12.40 -1.22 -3.71
C GLU A 24 11.90 -0.45 -2.49
N ASP A 25 11.27 0.70 -2.71
CA ASP A 25 10.72 1.51 -1.63
C ASP A 25 9.55 0.81 -0.95
N PHE A 26 8.70 0.17 -1.74
CA PHE A 26 7.57 -0.59 -1.24
C PHE A 26 8.04 -1.79 -0.39
N ASP A 27 9.01 -2.55 -0.86
CA ASP A 27 9.58 -3.67 -0.13
C ASP A 27 10.23 -3.21 1.18
N ARG A 28 10.99 -2.12 1.14
CA ARG A 28 11.64 -1.56 2.33
C ARG A 28 10.62 -1.09 3.35
N TYR A 29 9.52 -0.51 2.91
CA TYR A 29 8.47 -0.03 3.81
C TYR A 29 7.68 -1.17 4.44
N THR A 30 7.33 -2.20 3.66
CA THR A 30 6.35 -3.23 4.06
C THR A 30 6.96 -4.48 4.67
N ARG A 31 8.15 -4.88 4.26
CA ARG A 31 8.75 -6.16 4.67
C ARG A 31 8.77 -6.35 6.17
N GLY A 32 8.28 -7.49 6.64
CA GLY A 32 8.23 -7.83 8.06
C GLY A 32 7.11 -7.18 8.83
N LYS A 33 6.26 -6.40 8.16
CA LYS A 33 5.13 -5.73 8.80
C LYS A 33 3.80 -6.40 8.47
N THR A 34 2.86 -6.23 9.37
CA THR A 34 1.44 -6.52 9.16
C THR A 34 0.71 -5.18 9.12
N LEU A 35 0.14 -4.86 7.95
CA LEU A 35 -0.50 -3.58 7.71
C LEU A 35 -2.00 -3.76 7.53
N PHE A 36 -2.77 -2.99 8.29
CA PHE A 36 -4.22 -2.91 8.13
C PHE A 36 -4.56 -1.83 7.12
N TYR A 37 -5.58 -2.10 6.31
CA TYR A 37 -6.08 -1.18 5.31
C TYR A 37 -7.53 -0.83 5.58
N GLY A 38 -7.84 0.43 5.39
CA GLY A 38 -9.19 0.97 5.51
C GLY A 38 -9.73 1.46 4.18
N GLN A 39 -11.05 1.55 4.10
CA GLN A 39 -11.80 2.11 2.98
C GLN A 39 -13.01 2.86 3.52
N ASN A 40 -13.17 4.12 3.14
CA ASN A 40 -14.32 4.95 3.56
C ASN A 40 -14.56 4.97 5.09
N GLY A 41 -13.49 4.98 5.88
CA GLY A 41 -13.58 5.01 7.35
C GLY A 41 -13.88 3.66 8.00
N ALA A 42 -13.91 2.58 7.24
CA ALA A 42 -14.13 1.21 7.73
C ALA A 42 -12.93 0.32 7.46
N ALA A 43 -12.79 -0.74 8.24
CA ALA A 43 -11.78 -1.76 8.00
C ALA A 43 -12.05 -2.47 6.67
N TYR A 44 -11.01 -2.65 5.87
CA TYR A 44 -11.08 -3.36 4.59
C TYR A 44 -10.41 -4.73 4.69
N GLY A 45 -9.20 -4.77 5.19
CA GLY A 45 -8.44 -6.00 5.30
C GLY A 45 -7.07 -5.78 5.91
N VAL A 46 -6.27 -6.83 5.92
CA VAL A 46 -4.93 -6.84 6.49
C VAL A 46 -3.99 -7.66 5.64
N GLU A 47 -2.78 -7.16 5.44
CA GLU A 47 -1.72 -7.82 4.69
C GLU A 47 -0.51 -8.01 5.58
N ARG A 48 -0.03 -9.24 5.67
CA ARG A 48 1.26 -9.55 6.27
C ARG A 48 2.31 -9.67 5.17
N TYR A 49 3.36 -8.88 5.28
CA TYR A 49 4.45 -8.83 4.31
C TYR A 49 5.64 -9.65 4.81
N LEU A 50 5.95 -10.71 4.11
CA LEU A 50 7.01 -11.65 4.43
C LEU A 50 8.25 -11.41 3.55
N ASP A 51 9.31 -12.18 3.80
CA ASP A 51 10.50 -12.16 2.96
C ASP A 51 10.20 -12.67 1.54
N ARG A 52 11.03 -12.26 0.57
CA ARG A 52 10.94 -12.69 -0.83
C ARG A 52 9.60 -12.33 -1.49
N ARG A 53 9.06 -11.17 -1.14
CA ARG A 53 7.81 -10.67 -1.71
C ARG A 53 6.62 -11.60 -1.53
N ARG A 54 6.65 -12.45 -0.51
CA ARG A 54 5.50 -13.26 -0.10
C ARG A 54 4.59 -12.44 0.78
N VAL A 55 3.31 -12.72 0.67
CA VAL A 55 2.28 -12.04 1.45
C VAL A 55 1.23 -13.01 1.95
N VAL A 56 0.50 -12.59 2.97
CA VAL A 56 -0.72 -13.25 3.44
C VAL A 56 -1.78 -12.18 3.60
N TRP A 57 -2.88 -12.32 2.88
CA TRP A 57 -4.01 -11.40 2.93
C TRP A 57 -5.20 -11.98 3.68
N SER A 58 -5.91 -11.13 4.41
CA SER A 58 -7.21 -11.45 4.98
C SER A 58 -8.17 -10.28 4.87
N PHE A 59 -9.42 -10.57 4.51
CA PHE A 59 -10.52 -9.62 4.60
C PHE A 59 -11.09 -9.49 6.03
N LEU A 60 -10.37 -9.97 7.04
CA LEU A 60 -10.79 -9.96 8.45
C LEU A 60 -12.01 -10.86 8.70
N ASP A 61 -12.16 -11.89 7.91
CA ASP A 61 -13.25 -12.88 7.96
C ASP A 61 -12.79 -14.24 8.53
N GLY A 62 -11.56 -14.30 9.06
CA GLY A 62 -10.95 -15.53 9.55
C GLY A 62 -10.29 -16.37 8.47
N GLN A 63 -10.37 -15.97 7.21
CA GLN A 63 -9.72 -16.65 6.08
C GLN A 63 -8.48 -15.87 5.65
N CYS A 64 -7.41 -16.59 5.40
CA CYS A 64 -6.17 -16.02 4.90
C CYS A 64 -5.78 -16.64 3.56
N ASN A 65 -5.24 -15.81 2.68
CA ASN A 65 -4.82 -16.22 1.35
C ASN A 65 -3.32 -15.91 1.20
N ASP A 66 -2.53 -16.94 0.94
CA ASP A 66 -1.12 -16.77 0.62
C ASP A 66 -0.95 -16.25 -0.80
N GLY A 67 0.04 -15.41 -1.00
CA GLY A 67 0.33 -14.85 -2.29
C GLY A 67 1.76 -14.34 -2.40
N VAL A 68 2.03 -13.74 -3.55
CA VAL A 68 3.27 -13.04 -3.86
C VAL A 68 2.95 -11.73 -4.54
N TRP A 69 3.89 -10.79 -4.48
CA TRP A 69 3.75 -9.55 -5.23
C TRP A 69 4.96 -9.32 -6.15
N TYR A 70 4.74 -8.58 -7.20
CA TYR A 70 5.77 -8.17 -8.16
C TYR A 70 5.46 -6.77 -8.68
N GLU A 71 6.43 -6.13 -9.30
CA GLU A 71 6.26 -4.82 -9.91
C GLU A 71 6.04 -4.98 -11.42
N ASP A 72 5.11 -4.23 -11.95
CA ASP A 72 4.84 -4.12 -13.38
C ASP A 72 4.43 -2.68 -13.72
N ASN A 73 5.22 -2.00 -14.54
CA ASN A 73 4.96 -0.63 -14.99
C ASN A 73 4.64 0.38 -13.87
N GLY A 74 5.37 0.32 -12.76
CA GLY A 74 5.15 1.20 -11.61
C GLY A 74 3.99 0.81 -10.72
N GLN A 75 3.37 -0.33 -10.99
CA GLN A 75 2.31 -0.91 -10.17
C GLN A 75 2.85 -2.06 -9.35
N ILE A 76 2.29 -2.24 -8.16
CA ILE A 76 2.54 -3.40 -7.33
C ILE A 76 1.38 -4.38 -7.53
N CYS A 77 1.68 -5.55 -8.06
CA CYS A 77 0.68 -6.54 -8.45
C CYS A 77 0.73 -7.73 -7.50
N PHE A 78 -0.42 -8.11 -6.96
CA PHE A 78 -0.55 -9.24 -6.05
C PHE A 78 -1.25 -10.40 -6.74
N VAL A 79 -0.70 -11.60 -6.56
CA VAL A 79 -1.32 -12.84 -7.01
C VAL A 79 -1.47 -13.75 -5.81
N TYR A 80 -2.69 -14.17 -5.53
CA TYR A 80 -3.02 -15.04 -4.40
C TYR A 80 -3.33 -16.45 -4.87
N ASP A 81 -3.10 -17.45 -4.02
CA ASP A 81 -3.32 -18.85 -4.35
C ASP A 81 -4.77 -19.17 -4.75
N ASN A 82 -5.72 -18.42 -4.18
CA ASN A 82 -7.14 -18.58 -4.47
C ASN A 82 -7.64 -17.76 -5.66
N ASN A 83 -6.79 -16.90 -6.24
CA ASN A 83 -7.15 -16.05 -7.38
C ASN A 83 -5.92 -15.81 -8.26
N PRO A 84 -5.85 -16.46 -9.44
CA PRO A 84 -4.70 -16.32 -10.32
C PRO A 84 -4.63 -14.98 -11.04
N ASP A 85 -5.71 -14.19 -11.05
CA ASP A 85 -5.73 -12.89 -11.71
C ASP A 85 -4.95 -11.85 -10.89
N PRO A 86 -3.91 -11.21 -11.46
CA PRO A 86 -3.15 -10.21 -10.76
C PRO A 86 -4.02 -9.00 -10.36
N GLN A 87 -3.84 -8.56 -9.13
CA GLN A 87 -4.46 -7.34 -8.62
C GLN A 87 -3.39 -6.27 -8.46
N CYS A 88 -3.43 -5.27 -9.31
CA CYS A 88 -2.38 -4.27 -9.44
C CYS A 88 -2.80 -2.93 -8.83
N TRP A 89 -1.92 -2.36 -8.05
CA TRP A 89 -2.13 -1.14 -7.30
C TRP A 89 -0.97 -0.18 -7.49
N THR A 90 -1.26 1.10 -7.50
CA THR A 90 -0.24 2.12 -7.24
C THR A 90 -0.24 2.46 -5.75
N PHE A 91 0.96 2.60 -5.18
CA PHE A 91 1.13 2.97 -3.78
C PHE A 91 1.86 4.29 -3.68
N GLN A 92 1.38 5.13 -2.78
CA GLN A 92 2.02 6.39 -2.41
C GLN A 92 2.18 6.44 -0.90
N GLN A 93 3.26 7.04 -0.44
CA GLN A 93 3.47 7.28 0.98
C GLN A 93 2.90 8.64 1.35
N GLY A 94 1.82 8.64 2.10
CA GLY A 94 1.20 9.83 2.64
C GLY A 94 1.68 10.14 4.06
N PRO A 95 1.16 11.21 4.67
CA PRO A 95 1.55 11.61 6.04
C PRO A 95 1.13 10.60 7.11
N ASN A 96 0.13 9.78 6.84
CA ASN A 96 -0.41 8.79 7.79
C ASN A 96 -0.15 7.34 7.35
N GLY A 97 0.76 7.11 6.41
CA GLY A 97 1.08 5.80 5.88
C GLY A 97 0.73 5.65 4.39
N LEU A 98 0.58 4.43 3.94
CA LEU A 98 0.35 4.11 2.54
C LEU A 98 -1.05 4.53 2.08
N ILE A 99 -1.10 4.98 0.82
CA ILE A 99 -2.32 5.16 0.05
C ILE A 99 -2.22 4.27 -1.17
N ALA A 100 -3.23 3.45 -1.40
CA ALA A 100 -3.26 2.47 -2.49
C ALA A 100 -4.45 2.73 -3.42
N GLN A 101 -4.17 2.83 -4.72
CA GLN A 101 -5.18 2.94 -5.77
C GLN A 101 -5.23 1.65 -6.57
N PHE A 102 -6.42 1.06 -6.70
CA PHE A 102 -6.61 -0.13 -7.53
C PHE A 102 -6.61 0.23 -9.00
N GLU A 103 -5.62 -0.27 -9.74
CA GLU A 103 -5.41 0.11 -11.14
C GLU A 103 -6.17 -0.80 -12.12
N ASN A 104 -6.62 -1.99 -11.71
CA ASN A 104 -7.49 -2.83 -12.54
C ASN A 104 -8.88 -2.21 -12.71
N ASP A 105 -9.28 -1.36 -11.76
CA ASP A 105 -10.50 -0.55 -11.84
C ASP A 105 -10.22 0.84 -11.25
N PRO A 106 -9.78 1.82 -12.09
CA PRO A 106 -9.44 3.15 -11.61
C PRO A 106 -10.59 3.93 -10.97
N THR A 107 -11.82 3.48 -11.14
CA THR A 107 -13.00 4.07 -10.49
C THR A 107 -13.22 3.54 -9.08
N ALA A 108 -12.49 2.49 -8.69
CA ALA A 108 -12.58 1.92 -7.37
C ALA A 108 -12.06 2.90 -6.30
N THR A 109 -12.62 2.80 -5.11
CA THR A 109 -12.22 3.61 -3.97
C THR A 109 -10.80 3.25 -3.52
N GLU A 110 -10.03 4.27 -3.17
CA GLU A 110 -8.69 4.09 -2.61
C GLU A 110 -8.74 3.36 -1.26
N LEU A 111 -7.69 2.58 -1.01
CA LEU A 111 -7.39 2.06 0.32
C LEU A 111 -6.33 2.95 0.99
N TYR A 112 -6.37 3.02 2.29
CA TYR A 112 -5.36 3.69 3.09
C TYR A 112 -4.89 2.78 4.22
N GLU A 113 -3.61 2.89 4.56
CA GLU A 113 -3.06 2.23 5.74
C GLU A 113 -3.77 2.78 6.97
N ALA A 114 -4.38 1.87 7.74
CA ALA A 114 -5.06 2.20 8.98
C ALA A 114 -4.17 1.79 10.16
N GLU A 115 -4.09 2.63 11.17
CA GLU A 115 -3.57 2.23 12.46
C GLU A 115 -4.58 1.27 13.12
N ASP A 116 -4.29 0.84 14.30
CA ASP A 116 -5.11 -0.11 15.05
C ASP A 116 -6.63 0.08 14.83
N ILE A 117 -7.25 -0.86 14.14
CA ILE A 117 -8.68 -0.89 13.88
C ILE A 117 -9.43 -1.76 14.90
N GLY A 118 -8.73 -2.22 15.96
CA GLY A 118 -9.30 -3.06 17.00
C GLY A 118 -9.56 -4.50 16.59
N GLU A 119 -9.08 -4.94 15.42
CA GLU A 119 -9.22 -6.31 14.93
C GLU A 119 -7.86 -6.96 14.79
N GLU A 120 -7.81 -8.29 14.99
CA GLU A 120 -6.61 -9.09 14.79
C GLU A 120 -6.67 -9.82 13.45
N MET A 121 -5.49 -10.05 12.87
CA MET A 121 -5.38 -10.95 11.72
C MET A 121 -5.45 -12.40 12.21
N LEU A 122 -6.61 -13.00 12.04
CA LEU A 122 -6.85 -14.38 12.39
C LEU A 122 -6.95 -15.23 11.12
N CYS A 123 -6.23 -16.33 11.09
CA CYS A 123 -6.19 -17.26 9.96
C CYS A 123 -6.71 -18.63 10.41
N TYR A 124 -7.96 -18.90 10.14
CA TYR A 124 -8.56 -20.21 10.39
C TYR A 124 -8.55 -21.01 9.08
N GLY A 125 -7.72 -22.03 9.02
CA GLY A 125 -7.73 -22.96 7.90
C GLY A 125 -8.77 -24.07 8.10
N PRO A 126 -9.10 -24.81 7.04
CA PRO A 126 -9.97 -25.97 7.15
C PRO A 126 -9.41 -27.05 8.08
N ASP A 127 -8.11 -27.02 8.38
CA ASP A 127 -7.39 -27.94 9.23
C ASP A 127 -7.06 -27.37 10.62
N VAL A 128 -7.66 -26.24 10.97
CA VAL A 128 -7.57 -25.77 12.36
C VAL A 128 -8.38 -26.74 13.19
N GLY A 129 -7.70 -27.79 13.54
CA GLY A 129 -8.24 -28.86 14.32
C GLY A 129 -8.77 -28.34 15.63
N VAL A 130 -9.85 -28.76 15.93
CA VAL A 130 -10.43 -28.76 17.25
C VAL A 130 -9.46 -29.24 18.30
#